data_49c3d514374b40ca6208903bfb72597d
#
_entry.id   49c3d514374b40ca6208903bfb72597d
#
_cell.length_a   1.000
_cell.length_b   1.000
_cell.length_c   1.000
_cell.angle_alpha   90.00
_cell.angle_beta   90.00
_cell.angle_gamma   90.00
#
_symmetry.space_group_name_H-M   'P 1'
#
loop_
_entity.id
_entity.type
_entity.pdbx_description
1 polymer ?
#
loop_
_entity_poly.entity_id
_entity_poly.type
_entity_poly.pdbx_seq_one_letter_code
_entity_poly.pdbx_strand_id
1 'polypeptide(L)'
;MAEFIRPQHQVPEPLPAAAATLQAASTPVATLVAADRPASSYGAGSQTEAQPHDPAKPPAKRQIVCFSFYKVMPEWRRLPAAEKAAHKAAFAEVLARWNKPGEFLSLTYSTVGTRGDVDMCVWSIGYGVDELNQMRSELLRTPLGGYLNSPHNFLAMTKRSQYQIGRPDESEGEGRGAIRPGGQKYIFIYPFWKTRAWYLLPMGERKRLMDEHIRIGLLYPRVKLNTTYSFGLDDQEFVVAFETNFPEDFLDLVQQLRETEISMYTLKDFPIFSCVRVPAEEMLDRLG
;
A
#
# COMPACT_ATOMS: atom_id res chain seq x y z
N MET A 1 16.00 -25.64 51.54
CA MET A 1 16.93 -24.88 50.69
C MET A 1 17.21 -25.71 49.48
N ALA A 2 16.64 -25.40 48.35
CA ALA A 2 16.87 -26.05 47.08
C ALA A 2 17.64 -25.08 46.20
N GLU A 3 18.89 -25.44 45.84
CA GLU A 3 19.75 -24.68 44.96
C GLU A 3 19.24 -24.78 43.54
N PHE A 4 18.97 -23.62 42.92
CA PHE A 4 18.68 -23.50 41.48
C PHE A 4 19.98 -23.54 40.67
N ILE A 5 20.24 -24.64 39.97
CA ILE A 5 21.33 -24.77 39.01
C ILE A 5 20.94 -24.04 37.74
N ARG A 6 21.67 -22.99 37.35
CA ARG A 6 21.54 -22.30 36.04
C ARG A 6 22.21 -23.13 34.96
N PRO A 7 21.57 -23.36 33.81
CA PRO A 7 22.24 -23.96 32.67
C PRO A 7 23.29 -22.99 32.09
N GLN A 8 24.51 -23.47 31.90
CA GLN A 8 25.57 -22.75 31.20
C GLN A 8 25.26 -22.74 29.69
N HIS A 9 25.15 -21.57 29.09
CA HIS A 9 25.13 -21.42 27.64
C HIS A 9 26.54 -21.68 27.11
N GLN A 10 26.74 -22.78 26.38
CA GLN A 10 27.88 -23.01 25.52
C GLN A 10 27.79 -22.13 24.29
N VAL A 11 28.79 -21.26 24.08
CA VAL A 11 28.99 -20.49 22.87
C VAL A 11 29.54 -21.45 21.80
N PRO A 12 28.95 -21.56 20.62
CA PRO A 12 29.51 -22.39 19.56
C PRO A 12 30.82 -21.81 19.00
N GLU A 13 31.82 -22.66 18.81
CA GLU A 13 33.10 -22.31 18.19
C GLU A 13 32.90 -21.83 16.72
N PRO A 14 33.71 -20.89 16.24
CA PRO A 14 33.67 -20.45 14.85
C PRO A 14 34.24 -21.51 13.91
N LEU A 15 33.52 -21.81 12.83
CA LEU A 15 33.95 -22.69 11.76
C LEU A 15 35.20 -22.14 11.04
N PRO A 16 36.15 -22.99 10.60
CA PRO A 16 37.36 -22.53 9.92
C PRO A 16 37.04 -21.99 8.52
N ALA A 17 37.66 -20.88 8.20
CA ALA A 17 37.60 -20.23 6.90
C ALA A 17 38.27 -21.09 5.82
N ALA A 18 37.47 -21.64 4.89
CA ALA A 18 37.99 -22.28 3.70
C ALA A 18 38.33 -21.19 2.65
N ALA A 19 39.60 -20.99 2.41
CA ALA A 19 40.10 -20.18 1.32
C ALA A 19 39.86 -20.94 0.00
N ALA A 20 38.82 -20.56 -0.75
CA ALA A 20 38.60 -21.04 -2.11
C ALA A 20 39.28 -20.09 -3.10
N THR A 21 40.37 -20.57 -3.69
CA THR A 21 41.05 -19.91 -4.81
C THR A 21 40.17 -20.04 -6.05
N LEU A 22 39.57 -18.95 -6.51
CA LEU A 22 38.84 -18.89 -7.78
C LEU A 22 39.83 -18.84 -8.94
N GLN A 23 40.08 -19.99 -9.58
CA GLN A 23 40.65 -20.05 -10.91
C GLN A 23 39.55 -19.72 -11.93
N ALA A 24 39.74 -18.65 -12.69
CA ALA A 24 38.89 -18.28 -13.80
C ALA A 24 39.06 -19.29 -14.94
N ALA A 25 38.08 -20.17 -15.12
CA ALA A 25 37.94 -20.99 -16.31
C ALA A 25 37.09 -20.21 -17.34
N SER A 26 37.73 -19.75 -18.39
CA SER A 26 37.07 -19.19 -19.57
C SER A 26 36.40 -20.32 -20.35
N THR A 27 35.08 -20.45 -20.26
CA THR A 27 34.29 -21.33 -21.10
C THR A 27 33.89 -20.57 -22.37
N PRO A 28 34.07 -21.15 -23.58
CA PRO A 28 33.67 -20.49 -24.81
C PRO A 28 32.15 -20.36 -24.89
N VAL A 29 31.66 -19.19 -25.26
CA VAL A 29 30.25 -18.93 -25.56
C VAL A 29 29.84 -19.80 -26.74
N ALA A 30 29.13 -20.89 -26.48
CA ALA A 30 28.46 -21.68 -27.51
C ALA A 30 27.34 -20.83 -28.12
N THR A 31 27.44 -20.52 -29.39
CA THR A 31 26.39 -19.93 -30.20
C THR A 31 25.21 -20.89 -30.22
N LEU A 32 24.17 -20.60 -29.44
CA LEU A 32 22.91 -21.32 -29.52
C LEU A 32 22.24 -20.99 -30.87
N VAL A 33 22.35 -21.95 -31.79
CA VAL A 33 21.54 -21.99 -33.01
C VAL A 33 20.08 -22.07 -32.54
N ALA A 34 19.27 -21.12 -33.02
CA ALA A 34 17.84 -21.08 -32.76
C ALA A 34 17.20 -22.37 -33.25
N ALA A 35 16.90 -23.30 -32.36
CA ALA A 35 16.05 -24.44 -32.64
C ALA A 35 14.63 -23.91 -32.90
N ASP A 36 14.03 -24.29 -34.01
CA ASP A 36 12.64 -24.03 -34.37
C ASP A 36 11.71 -24.27 -33.20
N ARG A 37 11.21 -23.20 -32.58
CA ARG A 37 10.07 -23.30 -31.70
C ARG A 37 8.83 -23.47 -32.54
N PRO A 38 8.00 -24.50 -32.32
CA PRO A 38 6.70 -24.57 -32.95
C PRO A 38 5.96 -23.27 -32.62
N ALA A 39 5.40 -22.61 -33.63
CA ALA A 39 4.60 -21.43 -33.50
C ALA A 39 3.48 -21.70 -32.47
N SER A 40 3.62 -21.18 -31.27
CA SER A 40 2.58 -21.20 -30.28
C SER A 40 1.40 -20.44 -30.86
N SER A 41 0.30 -21.14 -31.12
CA SER A 41 -0.98 -20.55 -31.49
C SER A 41 -1.64 -19.88 -30.27
N TYR A 42 -0.90 -19.05 -29.57
CA TYR A 42 -1.52 -18.08 -28.69
C TYR A 42 -2.15 -17.04 -29.61
N GLY A 43 -3.46 -17.17 -29.80
CA GLY A 43 -4.25 -16.21 -30.53
C GLY A 43 -3.88 -14.81 -30.09
N ALA A 44 -3.74 -13.90 -31.06
CA ALA A 44 -3.52 -12.48 -30.81
C ALA A 44 -4.62 -11.98 -29.88
N GLY A 45 -4.38 -12.09 -28.57
CA GLY A 45 -5.23 -11.50 -27.54
C GLY A 45 -5.22 -10.00 -27.83
N SER A 46 -6.38 -9.40 -28.02
CA SER A 46 -6.57 -7.97 -28.15
C SER A 46 -5.84 -7.29 -26.97
N GLN A 47 -4.58 -6.97 -27.19
CA GLN A 47 -3.88 -6.03 -26.35
C GLN A 47 -4.70 -4.75 -26.41
N THR A 48 -5.00 -4.16 -25.27
CA THR A 48 -5.57 -2.81 -25.25
C THR A 48 -4.65 -1.97 -26.14
N GLU A 49 -5.14 -1.55 -27.31
CA GLU A 49 -4.33 -0.71 -28.20
C GLU A 49 -3.86 0.47 -27.37
N ALA A 50 -2.53 0.57 -27.23
CA ALA A 50 -1.92 1.70 -26.52
C ALA A 50 -2.35 2.95 -27.29
N GLN A 51 -3.25 3.74 -26.69
CA GLN A 51 -3.63 5.01 -27.32
C GLN A 51 -2.40 5.90 -27.33
N PRO A 52 -2.01 6.44 -28.50
CA PRO A 52 -0.86 7.32 -28.59
C PRO A 52 -1.09 8.52 -27.68
N HIS A 53 -0.10 8.80 -26.85
CA HIS A 53 -0.12 9.97 -25.98
C HIS A 53 0.14 11.20 -26.87
N ASP A 54 -0.83 12.12 -26.93
CA ASP A 54 -0.65 13.41 -27.58
C ASP A 54 0.17 14.33 -26.65
N PRO A 55 1.42 14.65 -26.99
CA PRO A 55 2.28 15.47 -26.14
C PRO A 55 1.80 16.92 -26.01
N ALA A 56 0.93 17.38 -26.91
CA ALA A 56 0.35 18.74 -26.87
C ALA A 56 -0.85 18.84 -25.91
N LYS A 57 -1.43 17.69 -25.49
CA LYS A 57 -2.57 17.66 -24.58
C LYS A 57 -2.10 17.39 -23.15
N PRO A 58 -2.36 18.31 -22.20
CA PRO A 58 -2.01 18.05 -20.79
C PRO A 58 -2.71 16.77 -20.29
N PRO A 59 -2.03 15.95 -19.47
CA PRO A 59 -2.65 14.77 -18.90
C PRO A 59 -3.84 15.14 -18.00
N ALA A 60 -4.83 14.23 -17.91
CA ALA A 60 -5.94 14.42 -16.98
C ALA A 60 -5.40 14.55 -15.54
N LYS A 61 -5.90 15.54 -14.80
CA LYS A 61 -5.54 15.74 -13.40
C LYS A 61 -5.96 14.51 -12.58
N ARG A 62 -5.03 13.93 -11.85
CA ARG A 62 -5.25 12.75 -11.00
C ARG A 62 -4.81 13.06 -9.58
N GLN A 63 -5.46 12.41 -8.61
CA GLN A 63 -4.99 12.50 -7.23
C GLN A 63 -3.75 11.63 -7.04
N ILE A 64 -2.76 12.19 -6.36
CA ILE A 64 -1.65 11.46 -5.76
C ILE A 64 -2.08 11.05 -4.36
N VAL A 65 -1.83 9.82 -3.99
CA VAL A 65 -2.24 9.21 -2.73
C VAL A 65 -1.02 8.60 -2.06
N CYS A 66 -0.85 8.85 -0.78
CA CYS A 66 0.21 8.25 -0.01
C CYS A 66 -0.30 7.75 1.36
N PHE A 67 0.03 6.51 1.70
CA PHE A 67 -0.19 5.93 3.01
C PHE A 67 1.16 5.84 3.72
N SER A 68 1.40 6.73 4.66
CA SER A 68 2.65 6.81 5.43
C SER A 68 2.45 6.20 6.81
N PHE A 69 3.17 5.12 7.12
CA PHE A 69 3.12 4.44 8.40
C PHE A 69 4.35 4.78 9.22
N TYR A 70 4.14 5.02 10.49
CA TYR A 70 5.19 5.45 11.41
C TYR A 70 5.23 4.57 12.65
N LYS A 71 6.45 4.34 13.11
CA LYS A 71 6.76 3.72 14.41
C LYS A 71 7.47 4.71 15.29
N VAL A 72 6.93 4.95 16.48
CA VAL A 72 7.59 5.79 17.49
C VAL A 72 8.72 5.02 18.15
N MET A 73 9.89 5.63 18.22
CA MET A 73 11.04 5.08 18.93
C MET A 73 10.79 5.02 20.44
N PRO A 74 11.21 3.95 21.13
CA PRO A 74 10.99 3.79 22.57
C PRO A 74 11.53 4.93 23.43
N GLU A 75 12.58 5.60 22.98
CA GLU A 75 13.23 6.73 23.63
C GLU A 75 12.25 7.89 23.83
N TRP A 76 11.42 8.17 22.82
CA TRP A 76 10.41 9.22 22.90
C TRP A 76 9.40 8.98 24.03
N ARG A 77 9.00 7.73 24.25
CA ARG A 77 8.04 7.38 25.30
C ARG A 77 8.58 7.64 26.71
N ARG A 78 9.91 7.73 26.88
CA ARG A 78 10.60 8.00 28.14
C ARG A 78 10.76 9.49 28.43
N LEU A 79 10.47 10.36 27.46
CA LEU A 79 10.55 11.82 27.65
C LEU A 79 9.54 12.29 28.71
N PRO A 80 9.82 13.41 29.39
CA PRO A 80 8.88 14.08 30.29
C PRO A 80 7.56 14.37 29.60
N ALA A 81 6.45 14.32 30.35
CA ALA A 81 5.11 14.53 29.79
C ALA A 81 4.97 15.90 29.08
N ALA A 82 5.56 16.95 29.63
CA ALA A 82 5.53 18.29 29.04
C ALA A 82 6.23 18.35 27.68
N GLU A 83 7.37 17.66 27.52
CA GLU A 83 8.09 17.58 26.24
C GLU A 83 7.27 16.80 25.21
N LYS A 84 6.70 15.64 25.60
CA LYS A 84 5.83 14.87 24.72
C LYS A 84 4.62 15.69 24.26
N ALA A 85 4.00 16.46 25.16
CA ALA A 85 2.89 17.33 24.81
C ALA A 85 3.29 18.39 23.76
N ALA A 86 4.44 19.05 23.94
CA ALA A 86 4.96 20.02 22.97
C ALA A 86 5.27 19.37 21.62
N HIS A 87 5.88 18.17 21.60
CA HIS A 87 6.17 17.43 20.40
C HIS A 87 4.91 17.03 19.63
N LYS A 88 3.86 16.56 20.35
CA LYS A 88 2.55 16.22 19.76
C LYS A 88 1.90 17.46 19.15
N ALA A 89 1.88 18.58 19.89
CA ALA A 89 1.28 19.83 19.41
C ALA A 89 1.93 20.32 18.11
N ALA A 90 3.27 20.34 18.04
CA ALA A 90 4.00 20.75 16.85
C ALA A 90 3.70 19.84 15.64
N PHE A 91 3.58 18.53 15.83
CA PHE A 91 3.25 17.58 14.78
C PHE A 91 1.79 17.75 14.30
N ALA A 92 0.85 17.90 15.25
CA ALA A 92 -0.57 18.13 14.96
C ALA A 92 -0.79 19.44 14.18
N GLU A 93 -0.05 20.52 14.50
CA GLU A 93 -0.11 21.79 13.79
C GLU A 93 0.27 21.64 12.31
N VAL A 94 1.31 20.87 12.00
CA VAL A 94 1.69 20.59 10.60
C VAL A 94 0.56 19.84 9.90
N LEU A 95 0.01 18.78 10.50
CA LEU A 95 -1.10 18.03 9.90
C LEU A 95 -2.33 18.91 9.64
N ALA A 96 -2.68 19.78 10.60
CA ALA A 96 -3.82 20.69 10.47
C ALA A 96 -3.61 21.72 9.34
N ARG A 97 -2.40 22.27 9.22
CA ARG A 97 -2.05 23.23 8.17
C ARG A 97 -2.14 22.63 6.76
N TRP A 98 -1.80 21.37 6.62
CA TRP A 98 -1.87 20.64 5.36
C TRP A 98 -3.24 20.02 5.07
N ASN A 99 -4.16 19.99 6.03
CA ASN A 99 -5.51 19.47 5.80
C ASN A 99 -6.42 20.55 5.22
N LYS A 100 -6.40 20.72 3.91
CA LYS A 100 -7.18 21.71 3.14
C LYS A 100 -8.18 20.99 2.25
N PRO A 101 -9.45 20.87 2.65
CA PRO A 101 -10.49 20.21 1.86
C PRO A 101 -10.57 20.77 0.42
N GLY A 102 -10.56 19.87 -0.57
CA GLY A 102 -10.56 20.22 -2.00
C GLY A 102 -9.17 20.37 -2.62
N GLU A 103 -8.13 20.63 -1.84
CA GLU A 103 -6.75 20.77 -2.30
C GLU A 103 -5.90 19.58 -1.83
N PHE A 104 -5.79 19.41 -0.52
CA PHE A 104 -4.99 18.38 0.09
C PHE A 104 -5.68 17.85 1.36
N LEU A 105 -5.80 16.54 1.48
CA LEU A 105 -6.35 15.89 2.68
C LEU A 105 -5.24 15.15 3.42
N SER A 106 -5.25 15.26 4.74
CA SER A 106 -4.39 14.54 5.66
C SER A 106 -5.26 13.84 6.71
N LEU A 107 -5.49 12.55 6.53
CA LEU A 107 -6.34 11.74 7.39
C LEU A 107 -5.49 10.89 8.33
N THR A 108 -5.90 10.78 9.58
CA THR A 108 -5.09 10.18 10.64
C THR A 108 -5.73 8.92 11.20
N TYR A 109 -4.90 7.91 11.44
CA TYR A 109 -5.32 6.60 11.92
C TYR A 109 -4.32 6.05 12.94
N SER A 110 -4.82 5.38 13.97
CA SER A 110 -4.00 4.63 14.94
C SER A 110 -3.89 3.17 14.50
N THR A 111 -2.68 2.61 14.63
CA THR A 111 -2.40 1.18 14.50
C THR A 111 -1.91 0.58 15.83
N VAL A 112 -1.97 1.35 16.90
CA VAL A 112 -1.59 0.87 18.24
C VAL A 112 -2.50 -0.30 18.65
N GLY A 113 -1.88 -1.42 19.00
CA GLY A 113 -2.58 -2.66 19.38
C GLY A 113 -2.99 -3.57 18.21
N THR A 114 -2.93 -3.09 16.96
CA THR A 114 -3.25 -3.90 15.76
C THR A 114 -2.01 -4.35 14.99
N ARG A 115 -0.89 -3.62 15.14
CA ARG A 115 0.40 -3.95 14.49
C ARG A 115 1.56 -3.74 15.47
N GLY A 116 2.59 -4.58 15.35
CA GLY A 116 3.81 -4.44 16.16
C GLY A 116 4.86 -3.51 15.55
N ASP A 117 4.86 -3.37 14.24
CA ASP A 117 5.87 -2.65 13.46
C ASP A 117 5.53 -1.17 13.19
N VAL A 118 4.29 -0.73 13.44
CA VAL A 118 3.82 0.65 13.26
C VAL A 118 2.85 1.05 14.37
N ASP A 119 2.75 2.34 14.67
CA ASP A 119 1.87 2.90 15.70
C ASP A 119 0.80 3.82 15.11
N MET A 120 1.06 4.43 13.95
CA MET A 120 0.13 5.36 13.30
C MET A 120 0.28 5.36 11.79
N CYS A 121 -0.79 5.79 11.10
CA CYS A 121 -0.81 6.01 9.67
C CYS A 121 -1.38 7.40 9.35
N VAL A 122 -0.74 8.08 8.41
CA VAL A 122 -1.27 9.30 7.78
C VAL A 122 -1.60 8.97 6.33
N TRP A 123 -2.88 9.08 5.98
CA TRP A 123 -3.35 8.95 4.61
C TRP A 123 -3.45 10.32 3.97
N SER A 124 -2.56 10.61 3.02
CA SER A 124 -2.48 11.88 2.31
C SER A 124 -3.06 11.74 0.91
N ILE A 125 -3.87 12.73 0.48
CA ILE A 125 -4.47 12.82 -0.85
C ILE A 125 -4.29 14.24 -1.35
N GLY A 126 -3.54 14.42 -2.43
CA GLY A 126 -3.26 15.71 -3.06
C GLY A 126 -3.20 15.57 -4.58
N TYR A 127 -2.56 16.51 -5.23
CA TYR A 127 -2.44 16.51 -6.70
C TYR A 127 -0.98 16.60 -7.20
N GLY A 128 0.00 16.82 -6.31
CA GLY A 128 1.42 16.88 -6.61
C GLY A 128 2.24 15.98 -5.68
N VAL A 129 3.29 15.36 -6.22
CA VAL A 129 4.27 14.61 -5.41
C VAL A 129 5.11 15.56 -4.56
N ASP A 130 5.38 16.75 -5.06
CA ASP A 130 6.09 17.84 -4.36
C ASP A 130 5.34 18.31 -3.11
N GLU A 131 4.01 18.40 -3.15
CA GLU A 131 3.16 18.72 -1.98
C GLU A 131 3.32 17.64 -0.89
N LEU A 132 3.28 16.35 -1.26
CA LEU A 132 3.54 15.24 -0.34
C LEU A 132 4.95 15.33 0.26
N ASN A 133 5.95 15.61 -0.58
CA ASN A 133 7.34 15.73 -0.16
C ASN A 133 7.51 16.90 0.83
N GLN A 134 6.91 18.05 0.54
CA GLN A 134 6.95 19.22 1.41
C GLN A 134 6.28 18.92 2.76
N MET A 135 5.05 18.42 2.77
CA MET A 135 4.35 18.05 4.01
C MET A 135 5.19 17.07 4.84
N ARG A 136 5.70 16.03 4.20
CA ARG A 136 6.54 15.04 4.88
C ARG A 136 7.80 15.67 5.48
N SER A 137 8.46 16.56 4.74
CA SER A 137 9.64 17.27 5.21
C SER A 137 9.33 18.15 6.43
N GLU A 138 8.17 18.79 6.46
CA GLU A 138 7.72 19.58 7.61
C GLU A 138 7.45 18.71 8.83
N LEU A 139 6.78 17.55 8.66
CA LEU A 139 6.55 16.59 9.74
C LEU A 139 7.87 16.08 10.34
N LEU A 140 8.85 15.74 9.49
CA LEU A 140 10.16 15.25 9.92
C LEU A 140 10.99 16.32 10.65
N ARG A 141 10.76 17.60 10.41
CA ARG A 141 11.41 18.72 11.12
C ARG A 141 10.82 18.97 12.50
N THR A 142 9.64 18.44 12.80
CA THR A 142 9.08 18.56 14.17
C THR A 142 9.92 17.76 15.17
N PRO A 143 9.90 18.12 16.46
CA PRO A 143 10.59 17.34 17.47
C PRO A 143 10.15 15.88 17.54
N LEU A 144 8.85 15.58 17.36
CA LEU A 144 8.37 14.19 17.26
C LEU A 144 8.95 13.50 16.02
N GLY A 145 9.06 14.20 14.91
CA GLY A 145 9.60 13.67 13.65
C GLY A 145 10.98 13.04 13.80
N GLY A 146 11.84 13.58 14.68
CA GLY A 146 13.14 13.02 15.01
C GLY A 146 13.11 11.66 15.74
N TYR A 147 11.94 11.24 16.25
CA TYR A 147 11.72 9.96 16.92
C TYR A 147 10.83 9.00 16.12
N LEU A 148 10.62 9.26 14.85
CA LEU A 148 9.77 8.44 13.99
C LEU A 148 10.59 7.64 12.97
N ASN A 149 10.45 6.31 13.01
CA ASN A 149 10.76 5.46 11.87
C ASN A 149 9.55 5.39 10.93
N SER A 150 9.80 5.20 9.63
CA SER A 150 8.75 5.00 8.64
C SER A 150 9.00 3.70 7.88
N PRO A 151 8.63 2.56 8.47
CA PRO A 151 8.93 1.25 7.89
C PRO A 151 8.13 0.95 6.63
N HIS A 152 6.98 1.61 6.45
CA HIS A 152 6.13 1.43 5.28
C HIS A 152 5.62 2.77 4.78
N ASN A 153 5.67 2.94 3.46
CA ASN A 153 5.14 4.10 2.76
C ASN A 153 4.69 3.65 1.38
N PHE A 154 3.41 3.88 1.06
CA PHE A 154 2.86 3.43 -0.23
C PHE A 154 2.39 4.64 -1.03
N LEU A 155 3.07 4.89 -2.13
CA LEU A 155 2.73 5.95 -3.08
C LEU A 155 1.89 5.38 -4.22
N ALA A 156 0.81 6.05 -4.54
CA ALA A 156 -0.11 5.65 -5.59
C ALA A 156 -0.80 6.85 -6.25
N MET A 157 -1.54 6.60 -7.32
CA MET A 157 -2.30 7.60 -8.05
C MET A 157 -3.68 7.05 -8.40
N THR A 158 -4.68 7.93 -8.46
CA THR A 158 -6.00 7.55 -8.97
C THR A 158 -5.96 7.33 -10.48
N LYS A 159 -6.72 6.33 -10.95
CA LYS A 159 -6.90 6.01 -12.37
C LYS A 159 -8.27 5.40 -12.58
N ARG A 160 -8.95 5.76 -13.65
CA ARG A 160 -10.23 5.15 -14.00
C ARG A 160 -10.02 3.66 -14.30
N SER A 161 -10.85 2.79 -13.71
CA SER A 161 -10.80 1.35 -13.97
C SER A 161 -11.26 1.04 -15.39
N GLN A 162 -10.49 0.19 -16.08
CA GLN A 162 -10.84 -0.29 -17.42
C GLN A 162 -11.97 -1.36 -17.42
N TYR A 163 -12.30 -1.92 -16.25
CA TYR A 163 -13.29 -3.00 -16.12
C TYR A 163 -14.71 -2.50 -15.82
N GLN A 164 -14.89 -1.20 -15.63
CA GLN A 164 -16.18 -0.59 -15.27
C GLN A 164 -16.82 0.19 -16.42
N ILE A 165 -16.32 0.03 -17.64
CA ILE A 165 -16.87 0.69 -18.83
C ILE A 165 -18.28 0.13 -19.08
N GLY A 166 -19.28 1.02 -19.17
CA GLY A 166 -20.69 0.66 -19.47
C GLY A 166 -21.54 0.27 -18.28
N ARG A 167 -21.04 0.34 -17.04
CA ARG A 167 -21.88 0.28 -15.84
C ARG A 167 -22.40 1.69 -15.53
N PRO A 168 -23.70 1.85 -15.23
CA PRO A 168 -24.21 3.11 -14.73
C PRO A 168 -23.42 3.44 -13.46
N ASP A 169 -22.66 4.51 -13.49
CA ASP A 169 -22.05 5.06 -12.28
C ASP A 169 -23.16 5.87 -11.60
N GLU A 170 -23.54 5.48 -10.40
CA GLU A 170 -24.57 6.17 -9.62
C GLU A 170 -24.17 7.59 -9.22
N SER A 171 -22.97 8.01 -9.55
CA SER A 171 -22.49 9.39 -9.40
C SER A 171 -22.26 10.02 -10.76
N GLU A 172 -23.30 10.52 -11.40
CA GLU A 172 -23.19 11.48 -12.47
C GLU A 172 -22.41 12.70 -11.97
N GLY A 173 -21.17 12.84 -12.47
CA GLY A 173 -20.46 14.11 -12.28
C GLY A 173 -18.95 14.04 -12.21
N GLU A 174 -18.36 13.06 -11.56
CA GLU A 174 -16.91 12.89 -11.51
C GLU A 174 -16.59 11.41 -11.32
N GLY A 175 -16.63 10.68 -12.43
CA GLY A 175 -16.42 9.24 -12.42
C GLY A 175 -15.16 8.85 -11.64
N ARG A 176 -15.19 7.68 -11.03
CA ARG A 176 -14.19 7.00 -10.13
C ARG A 176 -12.68 7.25 -10.39
N GLY A 177 -12.34 8.40 -10.94
CA GLY A 177 -10.99 8.95 -11.07
C GLY A 177 -10.51 9.71 -9.83
N ALA A 178 -11.38 9.87 -8.81
CA ALA A 178 -11.05 10.56 -7.56
C ALA A 178 -11.42 9.71 -6.35
N ILE A 179 -10.58 9.72 -5.33
CA ILE A 179 -10.87 9.16 -4.02
C ILE A 179 -11.61 10.20 -3.20
N ARG A 180 -12.70 9.76 -2.58
CA ARG A 180 -13.45 10.52 -1.58
C ARG A 180 -13.53 9.65 -0.33
N PRO A 181 -12.73 9.91 0.71
CA PRO A 181 -12.77 9.13 1.94
C PRO A 181 -14.19 9.05 2.52
N GLY A 182 -14.61 7.84 2.92
CA GLY A 182 -15.96 7.60 3.42
C GLY A 182 -16.15 8.02 4.88
N GLY A 183 -15.05 8.10 5.62
CA GLY A 183 -15.07 8.53 7.00
C GLY A 183 -15.48 7.47 8.01
N GLN A 184 -15.50 6.19 7.61
CA GLN A 184 -15.78 5.07 8.49
C GLN A 184 -14.71 4.91 9.58
N LYS A 185 -15.07 4.22 10.64
CA LYS A 185 -14.22 4.03 11.84
C LYS A 185 -12.97 3.22 11.56
N TYR A 186 -13.04 2.23 10.68
CA TYR A 186 -11.92 1.36 10.37
C TYR A 186 -11.51 1.49 8.91
N ILE A 187 -10.21 1.36 8.67
CA ILE A 187 -9.64 1.22 7.33
C ILE A 187 -8.64 0.07 7.31
N PHE A 188 -8.74 -0.76 6.27
CA PHE A 188 -7.83 -1.88 6.01
C PHE A 188 -7.03 -1.56 4.76
N ILE A 189 -5.71 -1.41 4.89
CA ILE A 189 -4.83 -0.93 3.84
C ILE A 189 -3.80 -2.00 3.53
N TYR A 190 -3.62 -2.32 2.26
CA TYR A 190 -2.52 -3.19 1.84
C TYR A 190 -2.08 -2.94 0.40
N PRO A 191 -0.77 -3.12 0.11
CA PRO A 191 -0.24 -3.16 -1.24
C PRO A 191 -0.66 -4.46 -1.92
N PHE A 192 -0.77 -4.43 -3.25
CA PHE A 192 -1.28 -5.55 -4.00
C PHE A 192 -0.57 -5.69 -5.34
N TRP A 193 -0.24 -6.92 -5.73
CA TRP A 193 0.39 -7.28 -6.98
C TRP A 193 -0.39 -8.38 -7.68
N LYS A 194 -0.51 -8.27 -8.99
CA LYS A 194 -0.96 -9.35 -9.85
C LYS A 194 0.22 -10.17 -10.38
N THR A 195 -0.03 -11.43 -10.75
CA THR A 195 0.94 -12.21 -11.50
C THR A 195 1.13 -11.63 -12.90
N ARG A 196 2.29 -11.86 -13.53
CA ARG A 196 2.50 -11.44 -14.94
C ARG A 196 1.51 -12.13 -15.89
N ALA A 197 1.09 -13.36 -15.59
CA ALA A 197 0.08 -14.09 -16.34
C ALA A 197 -1.25 -13.34 -16.45
N TRP A 198 -1.67 -12.59 -15.40
CA TRP A 198 -2.85 -11.74 -15.45
C TRP A 198 -2.84 -10.77 -16.64
N TYR A 199 -1.72 -10.11 -16.87
CA TYR A 199 -1.60 -9.08 -17.90
C TYR A 199 -1.54 -9.66 -19.33
N LEU A 200 -1.21 -10.95 -19.44
CA LEU A 200 -1.18 -11.67 -20.71
C LEU A 200 -2.53 -12.27 -21.09
N LEU A 201 -3.51 -12.30 -20.17
CA LEU A 201 -4.85 -12.74 -20.47
C LEU A 201 -5.52 -11.80 -21.49
N PRO A 202 -6.31 -12.34 -22.44
CA PRO A 202 -7.19 -11.54 -23.29
C PRO A 202 -8.12 -10.65 -22.45
N MET A 203 -8.45 -9.45 -22.95
CA MET A 203 -9.29 -8.49 -22.22
C MET A 203 -10.66 -9.09 -21.84
N GLY A 204 -11.26 -9.90 -22.71
CA GLY A 204 -12.54 -10.57 -22.44
C GLY A 204 -12.46 -11.48 -21.21
N GLU A 205 -11.38 -12.24 -21.09
CA GLU A 205 -11.17 -13.13 -19.95
C GLU A 205 -10.91 -12.35 -18.65
N ARG A 206 -10.07 -11.31 -18.70
CA ARG A 206 -9.87 -10.42 -17.54
C ARG A 206 -11.19 -9.78 -17.09
N LYS A 207 -12.03 -9.40 -18.06
CA LYS A 207 -13.34 -8.82 -17.76
C LYS A 207 -14.25 -9.83 -17.08
N ARG A 208 -14.33 -11.07 -17.58
CA ARG A 208 -15.13 -12.15 -16.98
C ARG A 208 -14.75 -12.38 -15.52
N LEU A 209 -13.45 -12.52 -15.25
CA LEU A 209 -12.91 -12.71 -13.90
C LEU A 209 -13.18 -11.51 -12.99
N MET A 210 -13.04 -10.29 -13.50
CA MET A 210 -13.35 -9.08 -12.75
C MET A 210 -14.85 -8.89 -12.51
N ASP A 211 -15.72 -9.34 -13.41
CA ASP A 211 -17.17 -9.27 -13.21
C ASP A 211 -17.62 -10.14 -12.04
N GLU A 212 -17.05 -11.35 -11.89
CA GLU A 212 -17.28 -12.19 -10.71
C GLU A 212 -16.80 -11.51 -9.43
N HIS A 213 -15.58 -11.02 -9.43
CA HIS A 213 -14.98 -10.29 -8.30
C HIS A 213 -15.83 -9.09 -7.86
N ILE A 214 -16.28 -8.28 -8.84
CA ILE A 214 -17.11 -7.11 -8.55
C ILE A 214 -18.49 -7.53 -8.02
N ARG A 215 -19.07 -8.61 -8.55
CA ARG A 215 -20.36 -9.13 -8.07
C ARG A 215 -20.29 -9.50 -6.59
N ILE A 216 -19.21 -10.16 -6.16
CA ILE A 216 -19.00 -10.47 -4.74
C ILE A 216 -18.82 -9.19 -3.93
N GLY A 217 -18.03 -8.24 -4.41
CA GLY A 217 -17.85 -6.95 -3.73
C GLY A 217 -19.17 -6.20 -3.49
N LEU A 218 -20.12 -6.31 -4.41
CA LEU A 218 -21.44 -5.68 -4.29
C LEU A 218 -22.34 -6.33 -3.23
N LEU A 219 -22.05 -7.54 -2.76
CA LEU A 219 -22.75 -8.17 -1.65
C LEU A 219 -22.42 -7.52 -0.29
N TYR A 220 -21.37 -6.71 -0.23
CA TYR A 220 -20.90 -6.05 0.98
C TYR A 220 -20.97 -4.51 0.88
N PRO A 221 -22.17 -3.91 0.78
CA PRO A 221 -22.33 -2.47 0.54
C PRO A 221 -21.82 -1.59 1.69
N ARG A 222 -21.60 -2.16 2.89
CA ARG A 222 -21.01 -1.47 4.04
C ARG A 222 -19.49 -1.39 4.02
N VAL A 223 -18.84 -2.02 3.03
CA VAL A 223 -17.39 -1.97 2.82
C VAL A 223 -17.11 -1.12 1.60
N LYS A 224 -16.56 0.07 1.82
CA LYS A 224 -16.17 1.00 0.76
C LYS A 224 -14.75 0.73 0.31
N LEU A 225 -14.56 0.40 -0.96
CA LEU A 225 -13.24 0.17 -1.55
C LEU A 225 -12.70 1.44 -2.22
N ASN A 226 -11.46 1.79 -1.89
CA ASN A 226 -10.65 2.76 -2.59
C ASN A 226 -9.44 2.03 -3.22
N THR A 227 -9.40 1.94 -4.54
CA THR A 227 -8.29 1.33 -5.28
C THR A 227 -7.45 2.40 -5.94
N THR A 228 -6.15 2.35 -5.74
CA THR A 228 -5.16 3.23 -6.37
C THR A 228 -4.09 2.44 -7.09
N TYR A 229 -3.40 3.09 -8.02
CA TYR A 229 -2.45 2.48 -8.97
C TYR A 229 -1.05 3.01 -8.70
N SER A 230 -0.06 2.11 -8.63
CA SER A 230 1.32 2.44 -8.29
C SER A 230 2.33 2.02 -9.37
N PHE A 231 1.89 1.54 -10.52
CA PHE A 231 2.76 1.05 -11.60
C PHE A 231 3.88 2.05 -11.93
N GLY A 232 5.13 1.70 -11.60
CA GLY A 232 6.30 2.53 -11.84
C GLY A 232 6.43 3.77 -10.93
N LEU A 233 5.48 3.97 -9.99
CA LEU A 233 5.55 5.02 -8.98
C LEU A 233 6.15 4.50 -7.68
N ASP A 234 5.92 3.22 -7.39
CA ASP A 234 6.36 2.54 -6.19
C ASP A 234 6.54 1.04 -6.49
N ASP A 235 6.97 0.24 -5.52
CA ASP A 235 7.27 -1.20 -5.70
C ASP A 235 6.02 -2.04 -6.00
N GLN A 236 4.86 -1.70 -5.42
CA GLN A 236 3.59 -2.39 -5.66
C GLN A 236 2.91 -1.91 -6.96
N GLU A 237 1.95 -2.68 -7.44
CA GLU A 237 1.13 -2.31 -8.61
C GLU A 237 -0.12 -1.52 -8.21
N PHE A 238 -0.66 -1.84 -7.02
CA PHE A 238 -1.85 -1.21 -6.46
C PHE A 238 -1.70 -0.98 -4.97
N VAL A 239 -2.45 -0.01 -4.45
CA VAL A 239 -2.78 0.06 -3.03
C VAL A 239 -4.30 0.05 -2.90
N VAL A 240 -4.82 -0.85 -2.09
CA VAL A 240 -6.24 -0.94 -1.77
C VAL A 240 -6.47 -0.51 -0.32
N ALA A 241 -7.56 0.25 -0.12
CA ALA A 241 -7.95 0.75 1.18
C ALA A 241 -9.47 0.56 1.35
N PHE A 242 -9.86 -0.32 2.26
CA PHE A 242 -11.24 -0.66 2.54
C PHE A 242 -11.70 0.06 3.80
N GLU A 243 -12.72 0.89 3.68
CA GLU A 243 -13.31 1.61 4.80
C GLU A 243 -14.62 0.94 5.22
N THR A 244 -14.81 0.69 6.52
CA THR A 244 -16.05 0.14 7.08
C THR A 244 -16.18 0.45 8.56
N ASN A 245 -17.41 0.39 9.08
CA ASN A 245 -17.69 0.37 10.53
C ASN A 245 -17.82 -1.07 11.07
N PHE A 246 -17.79 -2.08 10.18
CA PHE A 246 -18.04 -3.49 10.46
C PHE A 246 -16.87 -4.34 9.96
N PRO A 247 -15.84 -4.59 10.82
CA PRO A 247 -14.67 -5.40 10.45
C PRO A 247 -15.01 -6.82 10.00
N GLU A 248 -16.10 -7.39 10.55
CA GLU A 248 -16.63 -8.70 10.19
C GLU A 248 -17.04 -8.78 8.72
N ASP A 249 -17.71 -7.74 8.18
CA ASP A 249 -18.05 -7.67 6.76
C ASP A 249 -16.82 -7.67 5.88
N PHE A 250 -15.74 -7.00 6.31
CA PHE A 250 -14.49 -6.98 5.57
C PHE A 250 -13.80 -8.35 5.59
N LEU A 251 -13.81 -9.05 6.72
CA LEU A 251 -13.27 -10.41 6.83
C LEU A 251 -14.01 -11.36 5.88
N ASP A 252 -15.34 -11.36 5.94
CA ASP A 252 -16.19 -12.24 5.11
C ASP A 252 -16.02 -11.91 3.60
N LEU A 253 -15.97 -10.62 3.25
CA LEU A 253 -15.69 -10.17 1.88
C LEU A 253 -14.36 -10.72 1.38
N VAL A 254 -13.28 -10.55 2.14
CA VAL A 254 -11.94 -10.99 1.70
C VAL A 254 -11.89 -12.51 1.59
N GLN A 255 -12.52 -13.26 2.50
CA GLN A 255 -12.60 -14.70 2.41
C GLN A 255 -13.28 -15.12 1.11
N GLN A 256 -14.45 -14.58 0.79
CA GLN A 256 -15.19 -14.90 -0.44
C GLN A 256 -14.40 -14.49 -1.70
N LEU A 257 -13.71 -13.36 -1.68
CA LEU A 257 -12.87 -12.94 -2.81
C LEU A 257 -11.71 -13.90 -3.06
N ARG A 258 -11.17 -14.55 -2.02
CA ARG A 258 -10.12 -15.57 -2.17
C ARG A 258 -10.62 -16.88 -2.75
N GLU A 259 -11.91 -17.15 -2.66
CA GLU A 259 -12.55 -18.34 -3.24
C GLU A 259 -12.85 -18.17 -4.75
N THR A 260 -12.65 -16.96 -5.32
CA THR A 260 -12.85 -16.69 -6.74
C THR A 260 -11.64 -17.07 -7.58
N GLU A 261 -11.88 -17.40 -8.85
CA GLU A 261 -10.82 -17.77 -9.80
C GLU A 261 -9.77 -16.66 -9.98
N ILE A 262 -10.16 -15.39 -9.92
CA ILE A 262 -9.23 -14.26 -10.06
C ILE A 262 -8.16 -14.22 -8.96
N SER A 263 -8.40 -14.86 -7.82
CA SER A 263 -7.45 -14.94 -6.71
C SER A 263 -6.15 -15.66 -7.11
N MET A 264 -6.21 -16.61 -8.04
CA MET A 264 -5.04 -17.31 -8.60
C MET A 264 -4.06 -16.37 -9.30
N TYR A 265 -4.51 -15.21 -9.72
CA TYR A 265 -3.68 -14.18 -10.34
C TYR A 265 -3.18 -13.12 -9.34
N THR A 266 -3.38 -13.33 -8.06
CA THR A 266 -2.78 -12.49 -7.01
C THR A 266 -1.40 -13.03 -6.66
N LEU A 267 -0.36 -12.21 -6.89
CA LEU A 267 1.00 -12.57 -6.53
C LEU A 267 1.28 -12.31 -5.04
N LYS A 268 0.82 -11.15 -4.55
CA LYS A 268 1.06 -10.69 -3.18
C LYS A 268 0.02 -9.65 -2.78
N ASP A 269 -0.44 -9.70 -1.52
CA ASP A 269 -1.45 -8.80 -0.96
C ASP A 269 -1.19 -8.53 0.54
N PHE A 270 0.04 -8.35 0.91
CA PHE A 270 0.51 -8.06 2.27
C PHE A 270 1.75 -7.13 2.25
N PRO A 271 2.09 -6.43 3.37
CA PRO A 271 1.44 -6.48 4.69
C PRO A 271 0.07 -5.81 4.72
N ILE A 272 -0.84 -6.32 5.57
CA ILE A 272 -2.17 -5.74 5.80
C ILE A 272 -2.14 -4.90 7.07
N PHE A 273 -2.69 -3.68 6.99
CA PHE A 273 -2.75 -2.73 8.09
C PHE A 273 -4.21 -2.49 8.48
N SER A 274 -4.60 -2.93 9.67
CA SER A 274 -5.89 -2.66 10.29
C SER A 274 -5.77 -1.39 11.14
N CYS A 275 -6.41 -0.31 10.71
CA CYS A 275 -6.25 1.01 11.29
C CYS A 275 -7.57 1.54 11.83
N VAL A 276 -7.51 2.28 12.93
CA VAL A 276 -8.65 2.96 13.55
C VAL A 276 -8.57 4.45 13.25
N ARG A 277 -9.59 4.99 12.61
CA ARG A 277 -9.70 6.42 12.34
C ARG A 277 -9.87 7.20 13.64
N VAL A 278 -9.03 8.18 13.84
CA VAL A 278 -9.07 9.10 14.99
C VAL A 278 -8.58 10.48 14.56
N PRO A 279 -8.99 11.56 15.25
CA PRO A 279 -8.38 12.89 15.08
C PRO A 279 -6.87 12.86 15.34
N ALA A 280 -6.14 13.83 14.79
CA ALA A 280 -4.68 13.89 14.92
C ALA A 280 -4.22 13.91 16.38
N GLU A 281 -4.88 14.68 17.22
CA GLU A 281 -4.56 14.80 18.64
C GLU A 281 -4.73 13.45 19.35
N GLU A 282 -5.85 12.76 19.10
CA GLU A 282 -6.10 11.44 19.69
C GLU A 282 -5.12 10.39 19.15
N MET A 283 -4.79 10.43 17.85
CA MET A 283 -3.76 9.55 17.26
C MET A 283 -2.42 9.72 18.00
N LEU A 284 -2.01 10.97 18.23
CA LEU A 284 -0.77 11.30 18.90
C LEU A 284 -0.81 10.94 20.40
N ASP A 285 -1.96 11.07 21.05
CA ASP A 285 -2.13 10.68 22.46
C ASP A 285 -1.98 9.18 22.67
N ARG A 286 -2.41 8.37 21.71
CA ARG A 286 -2.24 6.91 21.76
C ARG A 286 -0.78 6.44 21.64
N LEU A 287 0.15 7.33 21.30
CA LEU A 287 1.58 7.00 21.24
C LEU A 287 2.24 6.92 22.62
N GLY A 288 1.64 7.55 23.65
CA GLY A 288 2.12 7.56 25.03
C GLY A 288 2.42 8.94 25.61
#